data_0101e86bf4e80102dc9a9c54a32f2aca
#
_entry.id   0101e86bf4e80102dc9a9c54a32f2aca
#
_cell.length_a   1.000
_cell.length_b   1.000
_cell.length_c   1.000
_cell.angle_alpha   90.00
_cell.angle_beta   90.00
_cell.angle_gamma   90.00
#
_symmetry.space_group_name_H-M   'P 1'
#
loop_
_entity.id
_entity.type
_entity.pdbx_description
1 polymer ?
#
loop_
_entity_poly.entity_id
_entity_poly.type
_entity_poly.pdbx_seq_one_letter_code
_entity_poly.pdbx_strand_id
1 'polypeptide(L)'
;MVYIGIDPGVSGGIAILDDEGSVIECVNMPDTPMEIFQFLMGYKDDSVCVLEDVGQGMPGQSSSSTARFARHNGHLEMALLALGIRTIKA
;
A
#
# COMPACT_ATOMS: atom_id res chain seq x y z
N MET A 1 -6.08 5.76 -16.77
CA MET A 1 -5.20 5.10 -15.79
C MET A 1 -5.38 5.73 -14.42
N VAL A 2 -5.40 4.94 -13.38
CA VAL A 2 -5.38 5.45 -12.01
C VAL A 2 -4.03 5.21 -11.37
N TYR A 3 -3.66 6.08 -10.45
CA TYR A 3 -2.44 5.97 -9.69
C TYR A 3 -2.79 5.69 -8.23
N ILE A 4 -2.17 4.66 -7.66
CA ILE A 4 -2.41 4.24 -6.30
C ILE A 4 -1.16 4.60 -5.50
N GLY A 5 -1.30 5.45 -4.49
CA GLY A 5 -0.19 5.80 -3.60
C GLY A 5 -0.41 5.13 -2.25
N ILE A 6 0.59 4.43 -1.76
CA ILE A 6 0.49 3.73 -0.47
C ILE A 6 1.61 4.19 0.46
N ASP A 7 1.20 4.71 1.61
CA ASP A 7 2.07 4.92 2.75
C ASP A 7 1.87 3.72 3.68
N PRO A 8 2.84 2.79 3.76
CA PRO A 8 2.63 1.55 4.51
C PRO A 8 2.63 1.78 6.01
N GLY A 9 2.15 0.75 6.74
CA GLY A 9 2.03 0.79 8.19
C GLY A 9 0.60 0.95 8.62
N VAL A 10 0.32 0.56 9.88
CA VAL A 10 -1.04 0.62 10.41
C VAL A 10 -1.57 2.04 10.52
N SER A 11 -0.69 3.02 10.61
CA SER A 11 -1.03 4.44 10.65
C SER A 11 -0.91 5.11 9.29
N GLY A 12 -0.65 4.36 8.23
CA GLY A 12 -0.52 4.89 6.89
C GLY A 12 -1.85 5.05 6.19
N GLY A 13 -1.81 5.02 4.86
CA GLY A 13 -3.02 5.20 4.08
C GLY A 13 -2.84 4.85 2.62
N ILE A 14 -3.95 4.87 1.90
CA ILE A 14 -3.99 4.59 0.48
C ILE A 14 -4.74 5.73 -0.21
N ALA A 15 -4.12 6.29 -1.23
CA ALA A 15 -4.73 7.34 -2.03
C ALA A 15 -4.86 6.87 -3.47
N ILE A 16 -6.00 7.17 -4.08
CA ILE A 16 -6.28 6.87 -5.47
C ILE A 16 -6.39 8.20 -6.22
N LEU A 17 -5.60 8.34 -7.28
CA LEU A 17 -5.56 9.57 -8.08
C LEU A 17 -5.89 9.24 -9.53
N ASP A 18 -6.47 10.23 -10.23
CA ASP A 18 -6.72 10.11 -11.66
C ASP A 18 -5.49 10.55 -12.47
N ASP A 19 -5.61 10.56 -13.80
CA ASP A 19 -4.54 10.95 -14.71
C ASP A 19 -4.06 12.39 -14.51
N GLU A 20 -4.90 13.25 -13.96
CA GLU A 20 -4.59 14.65 -13.76
C GLU A 20 -4.01 14.93 -12.36
N GLY A 21 -3.89 13.89 -11.56
CA GLY A 21 -3.37 14.01 -10.20
C GLY A 21 -4.42 14.40 -9.17
N SER A 22 -5.69 14.40 -9.55
CA SER A 22 -6.77 14.70 -8.61
C SER A 22 -7.10 13.46 -7.78
N VAL A 23 -7.38 13.67 -6.49
CA VAL A 23 -7.70 12.58 -5.58
C VAL A 23 -9.11 12.08 -5.85
N ILE A 24 -9.23 10.80 -6.24
CA ILE A 24 -10.52 10.13 -6.40
C ILE A 24 -11.01 9.65 -5.04
N GLU A 25 -10.11 9.04 -4.27
CA GLU A 25 -10.43 8.48 -2.97
C GLU A 25 -9.17 8.43 -2.11
N CYS A 26 -9.32 8.62 -0.82
CA CYS A 26 -8.21 8.53 0.13
C CYS A 26 -8.75 7.90 1.41
N VAL A 27 -8.10 6.84 1.86
CA VAL A 27 -8.53 6.10 3.06
C VAL A 27 -7.36 5.87 3.99
N ASN A 28 -7.65 5.79 5.29
CA ASN A 28 -6.68 5.27 6.24
C ASN A 28 -6.41 3.81 5.93
N MET A 29 -5.23 3.32 6.30
CA MET A 29 -4.88 1.93 6.06
C MET A 29 -5.97 1.01 6.63
N PRO A 30 -6.57 0.14 5.80
CA PRO A 30 -7.57 -0.81 6.30
C PRO A 30 -6.97 -1.73 7.37
N ASP A 31 -7.80 -2.21 8.28
CA ASP A 31 -7.35 -2.92 9.48
C ASP A 31 -6.87 -4.34 9.21
N THR A 32 -7.36 -4.97 8.16
CA THR A 32 -7.05 -6.38 7.89
C THR A 32 -6.52 -6.56 6.48
N PRO A 33 -5.71 -7.61 6.24
CA PRO A 33 -5.24 -7.93 4.89
C PRO A 33 -6.38 -8.13 3.90
N MET A 34 -7.49 -8.73 4.32
CA MET A 34 -8.64 -8.92 3.45
C MET A 34 -9.25 -7.60 3.02
N GLU A 35 -9.38 -6.66 3.94
CA GLU A 35 -9.92 -5.33 3.62
C GLU A 35 -8.99 -4.57 2.67
N ILE A 36 -7.68 -4.68 2.87
CA ILE A 36 -6.70 -4.09 1.95
C ILE A 36 -6.89 -4.67 0.55
N PHE A 37 -6.95 -5.99 0.45
CA PHE A 37 -7.13 -6.68 -0.82
C PHE A 37 -8.42 -6.26 -1.52
N GLN A 38 -9.53 -6.21 -0.79
CA GLN A 38 -10.82 -5.83 -1.33
C GLN A 38 -10.82 -4.38 -1.82
N PHE A 39 -10.18 -3.49 -1.09
CA PHE A 39 -10.08 -2.08 -1.50
C PHE A 39 -9.29 -1.96 -2.81
N LEU A 40 -8.13 -2.58 -2.88
CA LEU A 40 -7.27 -2.52 -4.06
C LEU A 40 -7.91 -3.21 -5.26
N MET A 41 -8.70 -4.26 -5.03
CA MET A 41 -9.40 -4.97 -6.10
C MET A 41 -10.31 -4.04 -6.91
N GLY A 42 -10.89 -3.05 -6.27
CA GLY A 42 -11.74 -2.07 -6.95
C GLY A 42 -11.00 -1.19 -7.94
N TYR A 43 -9.68 -1.13 -7.84
CA TYR A 43 -8.84 -0.27 -8.69
C TYR A 43 -7.79 -1.03 -9.47
N LYS A 44 -7.91 -2.35 -9.60
CA LYS A 44 -6.86 -3.16 -10.20
C LYS A 44 -6.69 -2.97 -11.71
N ASP A 45 -7.74 -2.51 -12.39
CA ASP A 45 -7.70 -2.37 -13.84
C ASP A 45 -7.08 -1.03 -14.23
N ASP A 46 -6.11 -1.07 -15.15
CA ASP A 46 -5.44 0.10 -15.69
C ASP A 46 -4.89 1.00 -14.58
N SER A 47 -4.09 0.43 -13.69
CA SER A 47 -3.53 1.15 -12.55
C SER A 47 -2.03 0.92 -12.39
N VAL A 48 -1.38 1.88 -11.73
CA VAL A 48 0.01 1.78 -11.30
C VAL A 48 0.04 2.20 -9.84
N CYS A 49 0.76 1.42 -9.03
CA CYS A 49 0.91 1.70 -7.61
C CYS A 49 2.33 2.20 -7.30
N VAL A 50 2.41 3.26 -6.51
CA VAL A 50 3.68 3.70 -5.92
C VAL A 50 3.61 3.34 -4.44
N LEU A 51 4.47 2.41 -4.04
CA LEU A 51 4.58 1.95 -2.65
C LEU A 51 5.82 2.57 -2.04
N GLU A 52 5.66 3.32 -0.96
CA GLU A 52 6.80 3.90 -0.27
C GLU A 52 7.73 2.80 0.24
N ASP A 53 9.01 2.91 -0.10
CA ASP A 53 10.01 1.97 0.36
C ASP A 53 10.64 2.52 1.64
N VAL A 54 10.24 1.95 2.76
CA VAL A 54 10.69 2.43 4.07
C VAL A 54 11.86 1.62 4.64
N GLY A 55 12.37 0.67 3.87
CA GLY A 55 13.50 -0.14 4.30
C GLY A 55 13.14 -1.13 5.40
N GLN A 56 14.14 -1.54 6.18
CA GLN A 56 14.02 -2.60 7.17
C GLN A 56 13.96 -2.07 8.60
N GLY A 57 13.12 -1.10 8.83
CA GLY A 57 12.98 -0.55 10.15
C GLY A 57 13.99 0.55 10.44
N MET A 58 13.75 1.29 11.49
CA MET A 58 14.56 2.44 11.86
C MET A 58 15.39 2.14 13.10
N PRO A 59 16.56 2.77 13.26
CA PRO A 59 17.33 2.62 14.49
C PRO A 59 16.48 2.96 15.71
N GLY A 60 16.56 2.13 16.74
CA GLY A 60 15.82 2.33 17.97
C GLY A 60 14.45 1.67 18.02
N GLN A 61 13.98 1.10 16.94
CA GLN A 61 12.72 0.34 16.97
C GLN A 61 12.95 -1.05 17.58
N SER A 62 11.94 -1.56 18.27
CA SER A 62 11.99 -2.91 18.81
C SER A 62 11.89 -3.95 17.70
N SER A 63 12.42 -5.16 17.96
CA SER A 63 12.33 -6.27 17.03
C SER A 63 10.88 -6.61 16.68
N SER A 64 9.97 -6.54 17.67
CA SER A 64 8.56 -6.85 17.44
C SER A 64 7.89 -5.80 16.56
N SER A 65 8.23 -4.52 16.72
CA SER A 65 7.71 -3.46 15.86
C SER A 65 8.21 -3.61 14.43
N THR A 66 9.49 -3.95 14.26
CA THR A 66 10.08 -4.19 12.95
C THR A 66 9.43 -5.40 12.28
N ALA A 67 9.20 -6.48 13.03
CA ALA A 67 8.56 -7.68 12.48
C ALA A 67 7.11 -7.41 12.06
N ARG A 68 6.36 -6.66 12.86
CA ARG A 68 4.97 -6.30 12.50
C ARG A 68 4.93 -5.42 11.24
N PHE A 69 5.85 -4.48 11.15
CA PHE A 69 5.93 -3.63 9.98
C PHE A 69 6.29 -4.43 8.73
N ALA A 70 7.26 -5.33 8.83
CA ALA A 70 7.66 -6.18 7.72
C ALA A 70 6.52 -7.07 7.25
N ARG A 71 5.75 -7.64 8.18
CA ARG A 71 4.59 -8.46 7.85
C ARG A 71 3.53 -7.64 7.13
N HIS A 72 3.22 -6.46 7.63
CA HIS A 72 2.25 -5.57 7.01
C HIS A 72 2.68 -5.21 5.59
N ASN A 73 3.94 -4.86 5.41
CA ASN A 73 4.47 -4.52 4.09
C ASN A 73 4.40 -5.72 3.15
N GLY A 74 4.65 -6.92 3.66
CA GLY A 74 4.50 -8.15 2.90
C GLY A 74 3.06 -8.40 2.45
N HIS A 75 2.07 -8.08 3.30
CA HIS A 75 0.66 -8.18 2.95
C HIS A 75 0.33 -7.24 1.78
N LEU A 76 0.85 -6.01 1.81
CA LEU A 76 0.65 -5.05 0.73
C LEU A 76 1.25 -5.53 -0.58
N GLU A 77 2.50 -5.99 -0.53
CA GLU A 77 3.20 -6.47 -1.71
C GLU A 77 2.49 -7.68 -2.33
N MET A 78 2.05 -8.62 -1.50
CA MET A 78 1.35 -9.80 -1.98
C MET A 78 -0.01 -9.44 -2.59
N ALA A 79 -0.74 -8.52 -1.98
CA ALA A 79 -2.03 -8.08 -2.52
C ALA A 79 -1.85 -7.45 -3.90
N LEU A 80 -0.87 -6.56 -4.04
CA LEU A 80 -0.59 -5.89 -5.31
C LEU A 80 -0.17 -6.90 -6.38
N LEU A 81 0.68 -7.85 -6.02
CA LEU A 81 1.13 -8.89 -6.93
C LEU A 81 -0.03 -9.79 -7.37
N ALA A 82 -0.84 -10.23 -6.43
CA ALA A 82 -1.97 -11.13 -6.70
C ALA A 82 -3.01 -10.47 -7.60
N LEU A 83 -3.19 -9.15 -7.47
CA LEU A 83 -4.14 -8.40 -8.29
C LEU A 83 -3.56 -7.98 -9.64
N GLY A 84 -2.28 -8.23 -9.88
CA GLY A 84 -1.63 -7.85 -11.12
C GLY A 84 -1.39 -6.36 -11.25
N ILE A 85 -1.33 -5.63 -10.15
CA ILE A 85 -1.09 -4.18 -10.16
C ILE A 85 0.42 -3.93 -10.27
N ARG A 86 0.81 -3.20 -11.31
CA ARG A 86 2.20 -2.79 -11.47
C ARG A 86 2.59 -1.88 -10.31
N THR A 87 3.67 -2.22 -9.62
CA THR A 87 4.10 -1.51 -8.42
C THR A 87 5.52 -0.98 -8.57
N ILE A 88 5.70 0.28 -8.23
CA ILE A 88 6.98 0.96 -8.19
C ILE A 88 7.26 1.29 -6.73
N LYS A 89 8.43 0.90 -6.25
CA LYS A 89 8.88 1.27 -4.91
C LYS A 89 9.65 2.59 -4.98
N ALA A 90 9.26 3.51 -4.15
CA ALA A 90 9.88 4.83 -4.15
C ALA A 90 10.43 5.24 -2.79
#